data_89bba9ca43dc28da9d4fc05d378cfe02
#
_entry.id   89bba9ca43dc28da9d4fc05d378cfe02
#
_cell.length_a   1.000
_cell.length_b   1.000
_cell.length_c   1.000
_cell.angle_alpha   90.00
_cell.angle_beta   90.00
_cell.angle_gamma   90.00
#
_symmetry.space_group_name_H-M   'P 1'
#
loop_
_entity.id
_entity.type
_entity.pdbx_description
1 polymer ?
#
loop_
_entity_poly.entity_id
_entity_poly.type
_entity_poly.pdbx_seq_one_letter_code
_entity_poly.pdbx_strand_id
1 'polypeptide(L)'
;GPIWRSLDLVNWSYVGSVFDGHNDALKWGQQYSGVVPGVWAPNVVKIGDQYNYYYTLSAGSSYNPGIGVATAPTPYGPWTHYGKVFDSNEIGVYNSSDQDVFVDEDGKVWMIWGSGDGIYVAEMSPDGIDLYGGIDYAKEHMYKIAGWGWVQGSIDNFEAAHIVKKDGYYYLFL
;
A
#
# COMPACT_ATOMS: atom_id res chain seq x y z
N GLY A 1 -5.51 10.35 7.44
CA GLY A 1 -5.16 10.69 6.08
C GLY A 1 -5.54 12.12 5.69
N PRO A 2 -4.94 13.18 6.33
CA PRO A 2 -5.19 14.56 5.91
C PRO A 2 -4.64 14.81 4.51
N ILE A 3 -5.34 15.65 3.73
CA ILE A 3 -4.98 16.01 2.37
C ILE A 3 -4.73 17.52 2.33
N TRP A 4 -3.57 17.88 1.82
CA TRP A 4 -3.14 19.26 1.64
C TRP A 4 -2.92 19.55 0.16
N ARG A 5 -3.21 20.77 -0.26
CA ARG A 5 -3.04 21.23 -1.64
C ARG A 5 -2.21 22.50 -1.68
N SER A 6 -1.31 22.59 -2.67
CA SER A 6 -0.51 23.77 -2.94
C SER A 6 -0.46 24.08 -4.44
N LEU A 7 -0.17 25.32 -4.80
CA LEU A 7 0.13 25.77 -6.16
C LEU A 7 1.63 26.00 -6.38
N ASP A 8 2.41 26.08 -5.30
CA ASP A 8 3.82 26.53 -5.35
C ASP A 8 4.76 25.65 -4.51
N LEU A 9 4.25 24.55 -3.89
CA LEU A 9 4.95 23.64 -2.99
C LEU A 9 5.42 24.26 -1.66
N VAL A 10 5.11 25.53 -1.42
CA VAL A 10 5.49 26.28 -0.21
C VAL A 10 4.27 26.59 0.66
N ASN A 11 3.23 27.12 0.03
CA ASN A 11 2.01 27.49 0.70
C ASN A 11 0.95 26.38 0.55
N TRP A 12 0.61 25.72 1.65
CA TRP A 12 -0.29 24.57 1.68
C TRP A 12 -1.62 24.91 2.35
N SER A 13 -2.70 24.44 1.75
CA SER A 13 -4.05 24.55 2.29
C SER A 13 -4.65 23.18 2.54
N TYR A 14 -5.24 22.97 3.69
CA TYR A 14 -6.00 21.76 4.01
C TYR A 14 -7.26 21.69 3.14
N VAL A 15 -7.51 20.53 2.52
CA VAL A 15 -8.66 20.33 1.62
C VAL A 15 -9.57 19.17 2.04
N GLY A 16 -9.21 18.41 3.06
CA GLY A 16 -10.02 17.31 3.59
C GLY A 16 -9.19 16.16 4.14
N SER A 17 -9.84 15.07 4.43
CA SER A 17 -9.20 13.82 4.88
C SER A 17 -9.83 12.62 4.17
N VAL A 18 -9.04 11.60 3.89
CA VAL A 18 -9.52 10.33 3.31
C VAL A 18 -10.58 9.68 4.19
N PHE A 19 -10.46 9.78 5.51
CA PHE A 19 -11.33 9.11 6.48
C PHE A 19 -12.31 10.05 7.20
N ASP A 20 -12.58 11.23 6.65
CA ASP A 20 -13.50 12.19 7.26
C ASP A 20 -14.90 11.59 7.37
N GLY A 21 -15.40 11.44 8.61
CA GLY A 21 -16.69 10.81 8.88
C GLY A 21 -16.74 9.29 8.65
N HIS A 22 -15.64 8.66 8.26
CA HIS A 22 -15.56 7.25 7.87
C HIS A 22 -14.65 6.40 8.77
N ASN A 23 -14.64 6.64 10.08
CA ASN A 23 -13.86 5.84 11.03
C ASN A 23 -14.19 4.34 10.97
N ASP A 24 -15.39 3.99 10.49
CA ASP A 24 -15.80 2.60 10.29
C ASP A 24 -14.94 1.87 9.25
N ALA A 25 -14.38 2.57 8.28
CA ALA A 25 -13.47 2.01 7.29
C ALA A 25 -12.16 1.47 7.90
N LEU A 26 -11.83 1.89 9.12
CA LEU A 26 -10.64 1.47 9.85
C LEU A 26 -10.90 0.33 10.84
N LYS A 27 -12.15 -0.13 10.98
CA LYS A 27 -12.53 -1.16 11.98
C LYS A 27 -11.86 -2.50 11.77
N TRP A 28 -11.47 -2.83 10.55
CA TRP A 28 -10.76 -4.08 10.30
C TRP A 28 -9.41 -4.15 11.04
N GLY A 29 -8.73 -3.01 11.21
CA GLY A 29 -7.51 -2.93 12.01
C GLY A 29 -7.75 -3.03 13.52
N GLN A 30 -8.92 -2.63 14.01
CA GLN A 30 -9.27 -2.74 15.43
C GLN A 30 -9.39 -4.18 15.93
N GLN A 31 -9.61 -5.13 15.02
CA GLN A 31 -9.73 -6.56 15.38
C GLN A 31 -8.48 -7.07 16.08
N TYR A 32 -7.34 -6.45 15.85
CA TYR A 32 -6.06 -6.90 16.39
C TYR A 32 -5.67 -6.25 17.71
N SER A 33 -6.14 -5.04 18.01
CA SER A 33 -5.64 -4.27 19.17
C SER A 33 -6.72 -3.75 20.09
N GLY A 34 -7.99 -3.75 19.68
CA GLY A 34 -9.06 -3.05 20.41
C GLY A 34 -8.93 -1.53 20.46
N VAL A 35 -7.93 -0.96 19.81
CA VAL A 35 -7.66 0.47 19.70
C VAL A 35 -7.83 0.89 18.25
N VAL A 36 -8.24 2.11 17.97
CA VAL A 36 -8.27 2.65 16.60
C VAL A 36 -6.82 2.72 16.10
N PRO A 37 -6.46 1.94 15.08
CA PRO A 37 -5.08 1.90 14.60
C PRO A 37 -4.73 3.21 13.93
N GLY A 38 -3.47 3.62 14.05
CA GLY A 38 -2.91 4.68 13.24
C GLY A 38 -2.86 4.27 11.77
N VAL A 39 -3.16 5.18 10.88
CA VAL A 39 -2.98 4.99 9.44
C VAL A 39 -1.53 5.32 9.08
N TRP A 40 -0.81 4.34 8.51
CA TRP A 40 0.61 4.45 8.17
C TRP A 40 0.83 4.29 6.66
N ALA A 41 2.02 4.69 6.21
CA ALA A 41 2.57 4.48 4.87
C ALA A 41 1.55 4.70 3.75
N PRO A 42 0.98 5.92 3.59
CA PRO A 42 0.05 6.19 2.52
C PRO A 42 0.75 6.21 1.17
N ASN A 43 0.14 5.55 0.18
CA ASN A 43 0.52 5.64 -1.22
C ASN A 43 -0.70 6.04 -2.05
N VAL A 44 -0.53 6.92 -3.02
CA VAL A 44 -1.62 7.35 -3.92
C VAL A 44 -1.18 7.19 -5.35
N VAL A 45 -1.95 6.44 -6.13
CA VAL A 45 -1.72 6.26 -7.55
C VAL A 45 -2.99 6.49 -8.34
N LYS A 46 -2.88 7.04 -9.54
CA LYS A 46 -4.00 7.14 -10.47
C LYS A 46 -4.07 5.89 -11.34
N ILE A 47 -5.21 5.17 -11.28
CA ILE A 47 -5.49 3.99 -12.08
C ILE A 47 -6.74 4.28 -12.92
N GLY A 48 -6.59 4.34 -14.25
CA GLY A 48 -7.66 4.81 -15.11
C GLY A 48 -8.12 6.22 -14.74
N ASP A 49 -9.40 6.38 -14.43
CA ASP A 49 -9.99 7.67 -14.05
C ASP A 49 -10.13 7.86 -12.54
N GLN A 50 -9.58 6.96 -11.73
CA GLN A 50 -9.67 7.00 -10.28
C GLN A 50 -8.31 7.22 -9.62
N TYR A 51 -8.33 7.78 -8.42
CA TYR A 51 -7.20 7.83 -7.49
C TYR A 51 -7.41 6.74 -6.45
N ASN A 52 -6.45 5.81 -6.34
CA ASN A 52 -6.44 4.77 -5.33
C ASN A 52 -5.51 5.21 -4.20
N TYR A 53 -6.03 5.25 -3.00
CA TYR A 53 -5.30 5.54 -1.77
C TYR A 53 -5.11 4.24 -1.00
N TYR A 54 -3.88 3.79 -0.93
CA TYR A 54 -3.52 2.63 -0.12
C TYR A 54 -2.96 3.08 1.23
N TYR A 55 -3.18 2.26 2.23
CA TYR A 55 -2.75 2.57 3.59
C TYR A 55 -2.47 1.30 4.38
N THR A 56 -1.54 1.39 5.34
CA THR A 56 -1.30 0.33 6.31
C THR A 56 -2.05 0.64 7.60
N LEU A 57 -2.69 -0.37 8.17
CA LEU A 57 -3.13 -0.34 9.55
C LEU A 57 -2.23 -1.21 10.40
N SER A 58 -1.72 -0.61 11.46
CA SER A 58 -0.94 -1.30 12.47
C SER A 58 -1.84 -1.73 13.61
N ALA A 59 -1.68 -2.96 14.06
CA ALA A 59 -2.43 -3.53 15.17
C ALA A 59 -1.54 -3.63 16.41
N GLY A 60 -1.80 -2.83 17.44
CA GLY A 60 -0.88 -2.58 18.55
C GLY A 60 -0.36 -3.80 19.32
N SER A 61 -1.13 -4.82 19.63
CA SER A 61 -0.70 -5.90 20.54
C SER A 61 -0.40 -7.24 19.87
N SER A 62 -0.87 -7.47 18.66
CA SER A 62 -0.46 -8.61 17.83
C SER A 62 0.05 -8.07 16.51
N TYR A 63 1.29 -8.38 16.18
CA TYR A 63 1.92 -7.89 14.97
C TYR A 63 1.32 -8.57 13.74
N ASN A 64 0.31 -7.95 13.17
CA ASN A 64 -0.37 -8.40 11.96
C ASN A 64 -0.79 -7.18 11.11
N PRO A 65 0.20 -6.40 10.61
CA PRO A 65 -0.11 -5.27 9.75
C PRO A 65 -0.78 -5.74 8.46
N GLY A 66 -1.55 -4.85 7.87
CA GLY A 66 -2.27 -5.13 6.65
C GLY A 66 -2.48 -3.87 5.83
N ILE A 67 -2.80 -4.05 4.58
CA ILE A 67 -2.98 -3.00 3.57
C ILE A 67 -4.46 -2.87 3.27
N GLY A 68 -4.95 -1.63 3.27
CA GLY A 68 -6.31 -1.29 2.87
C GLY A 68 -6.31 -0.33 1.69
N VAL A 69 -7.49 -0.17 1.06
CA VAL A 69 -7.66 0.70 -0.10
C VAL A 69 -8.95 1.50 -0.03
N ALA A 70 -8.87 2.73 -0.52
CA ALA A 70 -10.01 3.60 -0.83
C ALA A 70 -9.79 4.23 -2.21
N THR A 71 -10.87 4.53 -2.93
CA THR A 71 -10.79 5.18 -4.25
C THR A 71 -11.57 6.47 -4.31
N ALA A 72 -11.19 7.38 -5.19
CA ALA A 72 -11.90 8.63 -5.43
C ALA A 72 -11.74 9.11 -6.87
N PRO A 73 -12.72 9.86 -7.42
CA PRO A 73 -12.60 10.47 -8.74
C PRO A 73 -11.64 11.66 -8.77
N THR A 74 -11.30 12.21 -7.61
CA THR A 74 -10.37 13.34 -7.46
C THR A 74 -9.38 13.09 -6.33
N PRO A 75 -8.20 13.75 -6.30
CA PRO A 75 -7.22 13.58 -5.23
C PRO A 75 -7.72 13.98 -3.82
N TYR A 76 -8.85 14.63 -3.74
CA TYR A 76 -9.44 15.09 -2.47
C TYR A 76 -10.81 14.47 -2.16
N GLY A 77 -11.22 13.45 -2.93
CA GLY A 77 -12.47 12.73 -2.70
C GLY A 77 -13.57 13.05 -3.72
N PRO A 78 -14.82 12.69 -3.45
CA PRO A 78 -15.24 11.89 -2.28
C PRO A 78 -14.67 10.47 -2.34
N TRP A 79 -14.29 9.93 -1.16
CA TRP A 79 -13.64 8.62 -1.06
C TRP A 79 -14.66 7.49 -0.86
N THR A 80 -14.49 6.41 -1.62
CA THR A 80 -15.18 5.13 -1.42
C THR A 80 -14.20 4.16 -0.77
N HIS A 81 -14.57 3.61 0.38
CA HIS A 81 -13.72 2.72 1.17
C HIS A 81 -14.05 1.26 0.90
N TYR A 82 -13.05 0.47 0.53
CA TYR A 82 -13.18 -0.97 0.31
C TYR A 82 -12.69 -1.77 1.52
N GLY A 83 -11.93 -1.14 2.42
CA GLY A 83 -11.39 -1.78 3.61
C GLY A 83 -10.07 -2.50 3.32
N LYS A 84 -9.89 -3.66 3.94
CA LYS A 84 -8.68 -4.45 3.87
C LYS A 84 -8.56 -5.18 2.51
N VAL A 85 -7.40 -5.08 1.87
CA VAL A 85 -7.01 -5.91 0.73
C VAL A 85 -6.47 -7.25 1.25
N PHE A 86 -5.49 -7.21 2.16
CA PHE A 86 -4.97 -8.37 2.88
C PHE A 86 -4.23 -7.94 4.15
N ASP A 87 -3.92 -8.90 5.00
CA ASP A 87 -3.01 -8.72 6.14
C ASP A 87 -1.87 -9.76 6.12
N SER A 88 -0.92 -9.59 7.01
CA SER A 88 0.29 -10.40 7.09
C SER A 88 0.01 -11.90 7.28
N ASN A 89 -0.98 -12.25 8.10
CA ASN A 89 -1.35 -13.64 8.34
C ASN A 89 -2.02 -14.27 7.11
N GLU A 90 -2.86 -13.51 6.41
CA GLU A 90 -3.56 -13.98 5.22
C GLU A 90 -2.61 -14.23 4.06
N ILE A 91 -1.72 -13.26 3.77
CA ILE A 91 -0.78 -13.38 2.64
C ILE A 91 0.46 -14.22 2.98
N GLY A 92 0.76 -14.41 4.26
CA GLY A 92 1.95 -15.15 4.70
C GLY A 92 3.25 -14.35 4.66
N VAL A 93 3.18 -13.03 4.70
CA VAL A 93 4.32 -12.10 4.76
C VAL A 93 4.34 -11.44 6.13
N TYR A 94 5.45 -11.51 6.84
CA TYR A 94 5.57 -11.09 8.24
C TYR A 94 5.20 -9.62 8.46
N ASN A 95 5.59 -8.71 7.58
CA ASN A 95 5.32 -7.29 7.70
C ASN A 95 4.70 -6.73 6.42
N SER A 96 3.38 -6.88 6.28
CA SER A 96 2.62 -6.33 5.14
C SER A 96 2.30 -4.86 5.35
N SER A 97 3.29 -4.03 5.08
CA SER A 97 3.27 -2.56 5.18
C SER A 97 4.10 -1.91 4.07
N ASP A 98 4.16 -0.59 4.07
CA ASP A 98 4.99 0.23 3.21
C ASP A 98 4.80 -0.09 1.72
N GLN A 99 3.53 -0.21 1.33
CA GLN A 99 3.16 -0.52 -0.04
C GLN A 99 3.44 0.64 -1.00
N ASP A 100 3.93 0.31 -2.17
CA ASP A 100 3.95 1.16 -3.35
C ASP A 100 3.22 0.47 -4.49
N VAL A 101 2.37 1.19 -5.21
CA VAL A 101 1.59 0.65 -6.31
C VAL A 101 1.89 1.42 -7.58
N PHE A 102 2.12 0.72 -8.66
CA PHE A 102 2.39 1.33 -9.95
C PHE A 102 1.61 0.64 -11.08
N VAL A 103 1.33 1.39 -12.12
CA VAL A 103 0.75 0.89 -13.37
C VAL A 103 1.87 0.72 -14.38
N ASP A 104 2.07 -0.49 -14.87
CA ASP A 104 3.08 -0.77 -15.87
C ASP A 104 2.62 -0.33 -17.28
N GLU A 105 3.54 -0.29 -18.22
CA GLU A 105 3.32 0.13 -19.62
C GLU A 105 2.31 -0.75 -20.37
N ASP A 106 2.14 -2.00 -19.95
CA ASP A 106 1.12 -2.92 -20.49
C ASP A 106 -0.26 -2.75 -19.84
N GLY A 107 -0.40 -1.80 -18.90
CA GLY A 107 -1.62 -1.52 -18.19
C GLY A 107 -1.87 -2.39 -16.96
N LYS A 108 -0.98 -3.33 -16.65
CA LYS A 108 -1.07 -4.11 -15.42
C LYS A 108 -0.75 -3.26 -14.20
N VAL A 109 -1.46 -3.54 -13.13
CA VAL A 109 -1.25 -2.90 -11.83
C VAL A 109 -0.47 -3.84 -10.94
N TRP A 110 0.58 -3.34 -10.34
CA TRP A 110 1.45 -4.09 -9.45
C TRP A 110 1.57 -3.40 -8.11
N MET A 111 1.54 -4.18 -7.04
CA MET A 111 1.87 -3.73 -5.70
C MET A 111 3.20 -4.35 -5.27
N ILE A 112 4.09 -3.52 -4.75
CA ILE A 112 5.23 -3.96 -3.93
C ILE A 112 4.94 -3.59 -2.48
N TRP A 113 5.36 -4.44 -1.56
CA TRP A 113 5.18 -4.20 -0.13
C TRP A 113 6.17 -5.01 0.69
N GLY A 114 6.25 -4.68 1.95
CA GLY A 114 7.05 -5.38 2.94
C GLY A 114 8.04 -4.44 3.63
N SER A 115 8.45 -4.83 4.81
CA SER A 115 9.38 -4.08 5.63
C SER A 115 10.12 -5.05 6.55
N GLY A 116 11.42 -4.84 6.73
CA GLY A 116 12.28 -5.62 7.61
C GLY A 116 12.71 -6.96 7.03
N ASP A 117 11.81 -7.89 6.78
CA ASP A 117 12.11 -9.28 6.35
C ASP A 117 12.29 -9.43 4.84
N GLY A 118 11.69 -8.56 4.07
CA GLY A 118 11.80 -8.55 2.62
C GLY A 118 10.72 -7.75 1.92
N ILE A 119 10.98 -7.49 0.65
CA ILE A 119 10.07 -6.81 -0.25
C ILE A 119 9.49 -7.82 -1.23
N TYR A 120 8.19 -7.76 -1.40
CA TYR A 120 7.41 -8.66 -2.25
C TYR A 120 6.73 -7.88 -3.35
N VAL A 121 6.37 -8.57 -4.44
CA VAL A 121 5.58 -8.01 -5.54
C VAL A 121 4.48 -8.99 -5.93
N ALA A 122 3.27 -8.46 -6.17
CA ALA A 122 2.14 -9.20 -6.74
C ALA A 122 1.34 -8.34 -7.71
N GLU A 123 0.68 -8.98 -8.65
CA GLU A 123 -0.26 -8.35 -9.57
C GLU A 123 -1.56 -8.01 -8.82
N MET A 124 -2.07 -6.81 -9.05
CA MET A 124 -3.37 -6.35 -8.56
C MET A 124 -4.46 -6.55 -9.63
N SER A 125 -5.71 -6.51 -9.21
CA SER A 125 -6.84 -6.37 -10.14
C SER A 125 -6.64 -5.11 -11.01
N PRO A 126 -7.21 -5.07 -12.23
CA PRO A 126 -7.01 -3.94 -13.15
C PRO A 126 -7.44 -2.58 -12.60
N ASP A 127 -8.35 -2.56 -11.63
CA ASP A 127 -8.79 -1.36 -10.91
C ASP A 127 -7.97 -1.08 -9.63
N GLY A 128 -7.05 -1.99 -9.27
CA GLY A 128 -6.18 -1.87 -8.12
C GLY A 128 -6.88 -2.02 -6.76
N ILE A 129 -8.10 -2.56 -6.73
CA ILE A 129 -8.87 -2.66 -5.47
C ILE A 129 -8.52 -3.95 -4.70
N ASP A 130 -8.12 -5.00 -5.41
CA ASP A 130 -7.84 -6.30 -4.84
C ASP A 130 -6.60 -6.94 -5.48
N LEU A 131 -6.12 -8.05 -4.93
CA LEU A 131 -5.11 -8.88 -5.57
C LEU A 131 -5.69 -9.60 -6.79
N TYR A 132 -4.93 -9.66 -7.89
CA TYR A 132 -5.34 -10.41 -9.06
C TYR A 132 -5.52 -11.89 -8.71
N GLY A 133 -6.69 -12.45 -9.05
CA GLY A 133 -7.03 -13.84 -8.76
C GLY A 133 -7.28 -14.14 -7.28
N GLY A 134 -7.24 -13.14 -6.40
CA GLY A 134 -7.44 -13.27 -4.96
C GLY A 134 -6.21 -13.75 -4.20
N ILE A 135 -6.36 -13.90 -2.87
CA ILE A 135 -5.26 -14.13 -1.95
C ILE A 135 -4.50 -15.44 -2.19
N ASP A 136 -5.21 -16.52 -2.49
CA ASP A 136 -4.57 -17.84 -2.71
C ASP A 136 -3.74 -17.83 -4.00
N TYR A 137 -4.27 -17.21 -5.05
CA TYR A 137 -3.52 -17.02 -6.29
C TYR A 137 -2.28 -16.16 -6.07
N ALA A 138 -2.42 -15.06 -5.33
CA ALA A 138 -1.30 -14.18 -5.03
C ALA A 138 -0.20 -14.89 -4.24
N LYS A 139 -0.52 -15.76 -3.28
CA LYS A 139 0.46 -16.57 -2.55
C LYS A 139 1.31 -17.46 -3.46
N GLU A 140 0.72 -17.99 -4.52
CA GLU A 140 1.40 -18.87 -5.46
C GLU A 140 2.21 -18.11 -6.51
N HIS A 141 1.87 -16.83 -6.78
CA HIS A 141 2.41 -16.05 -7.89
C HIS A 141 3.14 -14.77 -7.48
N MET A 142 3.16 -14.43 -6.19
CA MET A 142 3.97 -13.33 -5.69
C MET A 142 5.45 -13.71 -5.65
N TYR A 143 6.33 -12.72 -5.77
CA TYR A 143 7.76 -12.92 -5.70
C TYR A 143 8.37 -12.07 -4.59
N LYS A 144 9.31 -12.64 -3.85
CA LYS A 144 10.21 -11.87 -2.99
C LYS A 144 11.30 -11.28 -3.88
N ILE A 145 11.38 -9.95 -3.94
CA ILE A 145 12.29 -9.21 -4.84
C ILE A 145 13.45 -8.55 -4.13
N ALA A 146 13.42 -8.46 -2.81
CA ALA A 146 14.56 -8.09 -1.96
C ALA A 146 14.42 -8.73 -0.60
N GLY A 147 15.52 -8.88 0.14
CA GLY A 147 15.51 -9.46 1.47
C GLY A 147 16.90 -9.73 2.03
N TRP A 148 16.95 -10.38 3.20
CA TRP A 148 18.17 -10.72 3.93
C TRP A 148 19.21 -11.40 3.04
N GLY A 149 20.45 -10.93 3.12
CA GLY A 149 21.59 -11.48 2.40
C GLY A 149 21.67 -11.13 0.91
N TRP A 150 20.74 -10.34 0.39
CA TRP A 150 20.73 -9.95 -1.03
C TRP A 150 21.73 -8.85 -1.35
N VAL A 151 22.05 -8.01 -0.37
CA VAL A 151 23.05 -6.94 -0.53
C VAL A 151 24.21 -7.18 0.41
N GLN A 152 25.40 -7.42 -0.13
CA GLN A 152 26.60 -7.70 0.65
C GLN A 152 27.00 -6.48 1.49
N GLY A 153 27.05 -6.66 2.83
CA GLY A 153 27.49 -5.63 3.77
C GLY A 153 26.41 -4.62 4.18
N SER A 154 25.15 -4.83 3.80
CA SER A 154 24.04 -3.99 4.28
C SER A 154 23.47 -4.52 5.59
N ILE A 155 22.90 -3.59 6.37
CA ILE A 155 21.93 -3.91 7.40
C ILE A 155 20.64 -4.22 6.63
N ASP A 156 20.22 -5.46 6.62
CA ASP A 156 19.12 -5.97 5.79
C ASP A 156 17.73 -5.54 6.31
N ASN A 157 17.56 -4.26 6.64
CA ASN A 157 16.31 -3.71 7.11
C ASN A 157 15.77 -2.73 6.06
N PHE A 158 15.16 -3.28 5.02
CA PHE A 158 14.54 -2.52 3.96
C PHE A 158 13.12 -2.13 4.34
N GLU A 159 12.75 -0.92 4.00
CA GLU A 159 11.37 -0.43 4.14
C GLU A 159 11.10 0.68 3.10
N ALA A 160 9.82 0.99 2.90
CA ALA A 160 9.36 2.04 1.98
C ALA A 160 9.90 1.89 0.55
N ALA A 161 9.89 0.66 0.04
CA ALA A 161 10.37 0.35 -1.31
C ALA A 161 9.61 1.15 -2.38
N HIS A 162 10.33 1.61 -3.40
CA HIS A 162 9.75 2.32 -4.54
C HIS A 162 10.32 1.79 -5.86
N ILE A 163 9.46 1.62 -6.88
CA ILE A 163 9.87 1.17 -8.21
C ILE A 163 9.73 2.30 -9.23
N VAL A 164 10.77 2.42 -10.06
CA VAL A 164 10.75 3.26 -11.27
C VAL A 164 11.10 2.39 -12.46
N LYS A 165 10.35 2.52 -13.57
CA LYS A 165 10.68 1.87 -14.85
C LYS A 165 11.34 2.88 -15.79
N LYS A 166 12.47 2.49 -16.37
CA LYS A 166 13.21 3.30 -17.33
C LYS A 166 13.95 2.43 -18.33
N ASP A 167 13.80 2.73 -19.61
CA ASP A 167 14.50 2.05 -20.72
C ASP A 167 14.36 0.51 -20.71
N GLY A 168 13.16 0.01 -20.32
CA GLY A 168 12.85 -1.41 -20.23
C GLY A 168 13.34 -2.12 -18.95
N TYR A 169 13.97 -1.40 -18.03
CA TYR A 169 14.42 -1.92 -16.73
C TYR A 169 13.57 -1.38 -15.59
N TYR A 170 13.39 -2.21 -14.56
CA TYR A 170 12.85 -1.79 -13.28
C TYR A 170 13.98 -1.47 -12.31
N TYR A 171 13.89 -0.32 -11.66
CA TYR A 171 14.82 0.13 -10.63
C TYR A 171 14.10 0.12 -9.30
N LEU A 172 14.58 -0.69 -8.37
CA LEU A 172 14.03 -0.82 -7.01
C LEU A 172 14.88 0.03 -6.05
N PHE A 173 14.24 0.96 -5.38
CA PHE A 173 14.83 1.78 -4.32
C PHE A 173 14.32 1.27 -2.98
N LEU A 174 15.23 1.12 -2.02
CA LEU A 174 14.99 0.53 -0.70
C LEU A 174 15.50 1.43 0.42
#